data_7c28427ff780fa433816f4ac64fd09e0
#
_entry.id   7c28427ff780fa433816f4ac64fd09e0
#
_cell.length_a   1.000
_cell.length_b   1.000
_cell.length_c   1.000
_cell.angle_alpha   90.00
_cell.angle_beta   90.00
_cell.angle_gamma   90.00
#
_symmetry.space_group_name_H-M   'P 1'
#
loop_
_entity.id
_entity.type
_entity.pdbx_description
1 polymer ?
#
loop_
_entity_poly.entity_id
_entity_poly.type
_entity_poly.pdbx_seq_one_letter_code
_entity_poly.pdbx_strand_id
1 'polypeptide(L)'
;FLNCLNSIEKLRNNEFNFSDCSIMNCIYAGAYLHFNRNISDSTLFFGKLFNLRGNVIATSIENKYLVALRENGEMLYSEAEIVELRSNVRIERIYLLDEPLPRSSFQRFSQQEKRYYLNQHNCHVSINQSVILTLKQADIIIYSAGTQHSSLYPSYISTGLSETIANNKKAI
;
A
#
# COMPACT_ATOMS: atom_id res chain seq x y z
N PHE A 1 -16.14 -17.65 -1.48
CA PHE A 1 -14.80 -18.21 -1.38
C PHE A 1 -14.36 -18.89 -2.69
N LEU A 2 -15.10 -19.91 -3.17
CA LEU A 2 -14.79 -20.61 -4.43
C LEU A 2 -14.70 -19.64 -5.62
N ASN A 3 -15.60 -18.67 -5.74
CA ASN A 3 -15.55 -17.67 -6.80
C ASN A 3 -14.26 -16.81 -6.76
N CYS A 4 -13.75 -16.52 -5.57
CA CYS A 4 -12.48 -15.79 -5.43
C CYS A 4 -11.30 -16.66 -5.90
N LEU A 5 -11.27 -17.94 -5.57
CA LEU A 5 -10.26 -18.88 -6.04
C LEU A 5 -10.32 -19.03 -7.57
N ASN A 6 -11.49 -19.16 -8.15
CA ASN A 6 -11.67 -19.26 -9.61
C ASN A 6 -11.20 -17.97 -10.32
N SER A 7 -11.32 -16.81 -9.68
CA SER A 7 -10.81 -15.55 -10.23
C SER A 7 -9.28 -15.53 -10.29
N ILE A 8 -8.60 -16.14 -9.31
CA ILE A 8 -7.14 -16.29 -9.31
C ILE A 8 -6.69 -17.34 -10.32
N GLU A 9 -7.42 -18.44 -10.47
CA GLU A 9 -7.07 -19.49 -11.42
C GLU A 9 -6.96 -18.94 -12.85
N LYS A 10 -7.79 -17.95 -13.20
CA LYS A 10 -7.69 -17.25 -14.48
C LYS A 10 -6.38 -16.49 -14.67
N LEU A 11 -5.71 -16.05 -13.60
CA LEU A 11 -4.39 -15.43 -13.66
C LEU A 11 -3.27 -16.44 -13.90
N ARG A 12 -3.49 -17.72 -13.58
CA ARG A 12 -2.50 -18.79 -13.76
C ARG A 12 -2.02 -18.93 -15.22
N ASN A 13 -2.87 -18.60 -16.17
CA ASN A 13 -2.54 -18.65 -17.60
C ASN A 13 -1.60 -17.51 -18.05
N ASN A 14 -1.28 -16.54 -17.17
CA ASN A 14 -0.52 -15.33 -17.47
C ASN A 14 0.86 -15.29 -16.77
N GLU A 15 1.48 -16.45 -16.53
CA GLU A 15 2.85 -16.53 -15.94
C GLU A 15 3.01 -15.85 -14.55
N PHE A 16 1.90 -15.67 -13.80
CA PHE A 16 1.99 -15.09 -12.46
C PHE A 16 2.76 -16.04 -11.51
N ASN A 17 3.81 -15.50 -10.90
CA ASN A 17 4.62 -16.25 -9.94
C ASN A 17 3.97 -16.24 -8.56
N PHE A 18 3.43 -17.37 -8.14
CA PHE A 18 2.81 -17.55 -6.82
C PHE A 18 3.78 -17.99 -5.72
N SER A 19 5.07 -18.19 -6.01
CA SER A 19 6.02 -18.79 -5.07
C SER A 19 6.22 -17.97 -3.79
N ASP A 20 5.97 -16.66 -3.84
CA ASP A 20 6.09 -15.74 -2.70
C ASP A 20 4.72 -15.22 -2.22
N CYS A 21 3.64 -15.90 -2.56
CA CYS A 21 2.30 -15.50 -2.17
C CYS A 21 1.73 -16.40 -1.07
N SER A 22 1.31 -15.82 0.06
CA SER A 22 0.52 -16.57 1.02
C SER A 22 -0.86 -16.92 0.43
N ILE A 23 -1.42 -18.05 0.87
CA ILE A 23 -2.78 -18.45 0.48
C ILE A 23 -3.81 -17.34 0.77
N MET A 24 -3.66 -16.64 1.90
CA MET A 24 -4.56 -15.56 2.26
C MET A 24 -4.44 -14.37 1.29
N ASN A 25 -3.24 -14.01 0.87
CA ASN A 25 -3.03 -12.96 -0.12
C ASN A 25 -3.68 -13.33 -1.45
N CYS A 26 -3.58 -14.59 -1.86
CA CYS A 26 -4.27 -15.08 -3.05
C CYS A 26 -5.80 -14.98 -2.92
N ILE A 27 -6.34 -15.32 -1.76
CA ILE A 27 -7.78 -15.21 -1.49
C ILE A 27 -8.24 -13.75 -1.54
N TYR A 28 -7.51 -12.83 -0.92
CA TYR A 28 -7.81 -11.40 -0.97
C TYR A 28 -7.70 -10.84 -2.38
N ALA A 29 -6.67 -11.20 -3.14
CA ALA A 29 -6.52 -10.82 -4.53
C ALA A 29 -7.67 -11.35 -5.40
N GLY A 30 -8.08 -12.61 -5.17
CA GLY A 30 -9.23 -13.20 -5.85
C GLY A 30 -10.54 -12.48 -5.55
N ALA A 31 -10.76 -12.06 -4.31
CA ALA A 31 -11.92 -11.25 -3.97
C ALA A 31 -11.87 -9.88 -4.66
N TYR A 32 -10.71 -9.23 -4.65
CA TYR A 32 -10.51 -7.96 -5.35
C TYR A 32 -10.87 -8.07 -6.85
N LEU A 33 -10.43 -9.12 -7.52
CA LEU A 33 -10.79 -9.40 -8.91
C LEU A 33 -12.28 -9.71 -9.08
N HIS A 34 -12.86 -10.49 -8.16
CA HIS A 34 -14.28 -10.86 -8.17
C HIS A 34 -15.18 -9.63 -8.05
N PHE A 35 -14.80 -8.65 -7.25
CA PHE A 35 -15.51 -7.38 -7.09
C PHE A 35 -15.03 -6.28 -8.05
N ASN A 36 -14.61 -6.65 -9.26
CA ASN A 36 -14.20 -5.71 -10.32
C ASN A 36 -13.12 -4.73 -9.87
N ARG A 37 -12.14 -5.19 -9.09
CA ARG A 37 -11.04 -4.41 -8.51
C ARG A 37 -11.51 -3.33 -7.54
N ASN A 38 -12.65 -3.53 -6.89
CA ASN A 38 -13.12 -2.66 -5.83
C ASN A 38 -12.63 -3.19 -4.47
N ILE A 39 -11.67 -2.50 -3.88
CA ILE A 39 -11.09 -2.88 -2.59
C ILE A 39 -12.10 -2.73 -1.44
N SER A 40 -12.99 -1.75 -1.50
CA SER A 40 -13.99 -1.51 -0.47
C SER A 40 -15.01 -2.64 -0.39
N ASP A 41 -15.49 -3.10 -1.55
CA ASP A 41 -16.42 -4.24 -1.60
C ASP A 41 -15.74 -5.54 -1.15
N SER A 42 -14.46 -5.71 -1.51
CA SER A 42 -13.66 -6.87 -1.09
C SER A 42 -13.47 -6.91 0.42
N THR A 43 -13.11 -5.79 1.04
CA THR A 43 -12.94 -5.71 2.50
C THR A 43 -14.27 -5.90 3.24
N LEU A 44 -15.36 -5.34 2.73
CA LEU A 44 -16.70 -5.54 3.27
C LEU A 44 -17.15 -7.01 3.20
N PHE A 45 -16.86 -7.68 2.10
CA PHE A 45 -17.13 -9.11 1.94
C PHE A 45 -16.43 -9.93 3.02
N PHE A 46 -15.12 -9.70 3.23
CA PHE A 46 -14.38 -10.43 4.28
C PHE A 46 -14.83 -10.04 5.68
N GLY A 47 -15.17 -8.78 5.92
CA GLY A 47 -15.75 -8.34 7.19
C GLY A 47 -17.00 -9.14 7.56
N LYS A 48 -17.89 -9.35 6.59
CA LYS A 48 -19.09 -10.17 6.76
C LYS A 48 -18.76 -11.67 6.90
N LEU A 49 -17.87 -12.19 6.05
CA LEU A 49 -17.46 -13.61 6.08
C LEU A 49 -16.87 -14.02 7.43
N PHE A 50 -16.04 -13.17 8.03
CA PHE A 50 -15.39 -13.42 9.32
C PHE A 50 -16.20 -12.90 10.52
N ASN A 51 -17.39 -12.37 10.27
CA ASN A 51 -18.25 -11.80 11.31
C ASN A 51 -17.51 -10.79 12.21
N LEU A 52 -16.79 -9.87 11.59
CA LEU A 52 -16.01 -8.85 12.30
C LEU A 52 -16.96 -7.87 13.00
N ARG A 53 -16.60 -7.47 14.23
CA ARG A 53 -17.34 -6.44 15.00
C ARG A 53 -17.00 -5.01 14.56
N GLY A 54 -15.97 -4.84 13.74
CA GLY A 54 -15.53 -3.55 13.22
C GLY A 54 -15.41 -3.57 11.70
N ASN A 55 -15.05 -2.43 11.12
CA ASN A 55 -14.85 -2.27 9.70
C ASN A 55 -13.38 -2.20 9.35
N VAL A 56 -12.97 -2.89 8.29
CA VAL A 56 -11.67 -2.72 7.66
C VAL A 56 -11.86 -1.79 6.46
N ILE A 57 -11.19 -0.66 6.48
CA ILE A 57 -11.29 0.37 5.44
C ILE A 57 -9.90 0.62 4.86
N ALA A 58 -9.76 0.52 3.55
CA ALA A 58 -8.52 0.87 2.88
C ALA A 58 -8.27 2.39 3.00
N THR A 59 -7.07 2.78 3.37
CA THR A 59 -6.69 4.20 3.53
C THR A 59 -6.86 4.97 2.23
N SER A 60 -6.53 4.35 1.09
CA SER A 60 -6.79 4.84 -0.25
C SER A 60 -7.36 3.74 -1.12
N ILE A 61 -8.06 4.13 -2.19
CA ILE A 61 -8.56 3.21 -3.23
C ILE A 61 -7.66 3.19 -4.46
N GLU A 62 -6.64 4.03 -4.49
CA GLU A 62 -5.70 4.13 -5.60
C GLU A 62 -4.64 3.02 -5.52
N ASN A 63 -4.31 2.43 -6.67
CA ASN A 63 -3.23 1.47 -6.79
C ASN A 63 -1.94 2.18 -7.23
N LYS A 64 -0.88 2.10 -6.42
CA LYS A 64 0.41 2.73 -6.70
C LYS A 64 1.55 1.75 -6.43
N TYR A 65 2.68 2.00 -7.09
CA TYR A 65 3.91 1.23 -6.87
C TYR A 65 4.77 1.90 -5.81
N LEU A 66 5.03 1.19 -4.72
CA LEU A 66 5.89 1.65 -3.65
C LEU A 66 7.35 1.37 -4.00
N VAL A 67 8.16 2.41 -3.97
CA VAL A 67 9.61 2.33 -4.10
C VAL A 67 10.27 3.16 -3.00
N ALA A 68 11.54 2.87 -2.70
CA ALA A 68 12.30 3.66 -1.72
C ALA A 68 13.70 3.96 -2.22
N LEU A 69 14.24 5.08 -1.76
CA LEU A 69 15.62 5.50 -1.98
C LEU A 69 16.35 5.50 -0.64
N ARG A 70 17.53 4.89 -0.59
CA ARG A 70 18.44 4.93 0.56
C ARG A 70 19.35 6.14 0.51
N GLU A 71 19.91 6.51 1.65
CA GLU A 71 20.87 7.61 1.78
C GLU A 71 22.11 7.47 0.88
N ASN A 72 22.49 6.24 0.56
CA ASN A 72 23.62 5.95 -0.35
C ASN A 72 23.24 5.93 -1.84
N GLY A 73 22.00 6.21 -2.19
CA GLY A 73 21.50 6.19 -3.56
C GLY A 73 21.06 4.82 -4.08
N GLU A 74 21.05 3.79 -3.22
CA GLU A 74 20.49 2.49 -3.55
C GLU A 74 18.97 2.57 -3.66
N MET A 75 18.42 1.97 -4.72
CA MET A 75 16.98 1.89 -4.96
C MET A 75 16.40 0.57 -4.47
N LEU A 76 15.26 0.64 -3.80
CA LEU A 76 14.41 -0.48 -3.43
C LEU A 76 13.13 -0.41 -4.26
N TYR A 77 12.89 -1.44 -5.07
CA TYR A 77 11.87 -1.41 -6.12
C TYR A 77 10.58 -2.09 -5.74
N SER A 78 10.51 -2.69 -4.55
CA SER A 78 9.32 -3.42 -4.09
C SER A 78 9.21 -3.39 -2.57
N GLU A 79 8.03 -3.71 -2.08
CA GLU A 79 7.79 -3.87 -0.64
C GLU A 79 8.70 -4.95 -0.04
N ALA A 80 8.89 -6.08 -0.71
CA ALA A 80 9.76 -7.16 -0.26
C ALA A 80 11.19 -6.64 -0.02
N GLU A 81 11.76 -5.89 -0.95
CA GLU A 81 13.09 -5.29 -0.78
C GLU A 81 13.16 -4.29 0.37
N ILE A 82 12.08 -3.54 0.63
CA ILE A 82 12.01 -2.59 1.74
C ILE A 82 11.98 -3.32 3.09
N VAL A 83 11.31 -4.47 3.16
CA VAL A 83 11.14 -5.26 4.39
C VAL A 83 12.33 -6.18 4.65
N GLU A 84 12.83 -6.88 3.62
CA GLU A 84 13.84 -7.94 3.77
C GLU A 84 15.24 -7.41 4.07
N LEU A 85 15.56 -6.19 3.70
CA LEU A 85 16.92 -5.71 3.71
C LEU A 85 17.38 -5.29 5.10
N ARG A 86 18.08 -6.18 5.77
CA ARG A 86 18.99 -5.87 6.88
C ARG A 86 20.16 -5.05 6.34
N SER A 87 20.01 -3.76 6.29
CA SER A 87 21.07 -2.83 5.89
C SER A 87 21.28 -1.79 6.97
N ASN A 88 22.54 -1.41 7.18
CA ASN A 88 22.91 -0.29 8.05
C ASN A 88 22.65 1.07 7.40
N VAL A 89 22.32 1.09 6.10
CA VAL A 89 22.00 2.31 5.36
C VAL A 89 20.51 2.60 5.46
N ARG A 90 20.18 3.78 5.96
CA ARG A 90 18.80 4.19 6.19
C ARG A 90 18.07 4.42 4.86
N ILE A 91 16.76 4.19 4.89
CA ILE A 91 15.87 4.66 3.85
C ILE A 91 15.71 6.18 4.04
N GLU A 92 16.08 6.93 3.00
CA GLU A 92 15.95 8.37 2.98
C GLU A 92 14.50 8.78 2.78
N ARG A 93 13.85 8.14 1.81
CA ARG A 93 12.46 8.46 1.44
C ARG A 93 11.80 7.32 0.69
N ILE A 94 10.48 7.20 0.87
CA ILE A 94 9.60 6.36 0.04
C ILE A 94 8.88 7.23 -0.99
N TYR A 95 8.49 6.62 -2.11
CA TYR A 95 7.75 7.25 -3.19
C TYR A 95 6.64 6.32 -3.66
N LEU A 96 5.52 6.91 -4.08
CA LEU A 96 4.41 6.22 -4.71
C LEU A 96 4.37 6.62 -6.19
N LEU A 97 4.38 5.65 -7.09
CA LEU A 97 4.45 5.88 -8.52
C LEU A 97 3.24 5.27 -9.22
N ASP A 98 2.86 5.84 -10.38
CA ASP A 98 1.78 5.30 -11.21
C ASP A 98 2.20 4.02 -11.94
N GLU A 99 3.49 3.88 -12.25
CA GLU A 99 4.04 2.75 -13.00
C GLU A 99 5.27 2.17 -12.31
N PRO A 100 5.56 0.87 -12.55
CA PRO A 100 6.75 0.24 -12.01
C PRO A 100 8.01 0.81 -12.67
N LEU A 101 9.07 1.00 -11.88
CA LEU A 101 10.35 1.49 -12.38
C LEU A 101 11.15 0.36 -13.07
N PRO A 102 11.62 0.56 -14.30
CA PRO A 102 12.52 -0.38 -14.94
C PRO A 102 13.92 -0.33 -14.31
N ARG A 103 14.32 -1.41 -13.64
CA ARG A 103 15.60 -1.51 -12.92
C ARG A 103 16.82 -1.15 -13.78
N SER A 104 16.84 -1.63 -15.03
CA SER A 104 17.97 -1.43 -15.94
C SER A 104 18.24 0.03 -16.26
N SER A 105 17.21 0.84 -16.35
CA SER A 105 17.35 2.28 -16.65
C SER A 105 17.87 3.03 -15.41
N PHE A 106 17.38 2.68 -14.23
CA PHE A 106 17.71 3.39 -12.98
C PHE A 106 19.11 3.05 -12.43
N GLN A 107 19.68 1.90 -12.79
CA GLN A 107 21.06 1.55 -12.38
C GLN A 107 22.11 2.53 -12.89
N ARG A 108 21.83 3.19 -14.02
CA ARG A 108 22.77 4.14 -14.66
C ARG A 108 22.67 5.56 -14.11
N PHE A 109 21.61 5.87 -13.37
CA PHE A 109 21.38 7.19 -12.81
C PHE A 109 22.25 7.44 -11.60
N SER A 110 22.84 8.63 -11.53
CA SER A 110 23.44 9.14 -10.30
C SER A 110 22.37 9.30 -9.20
N GLN A 111 22.78 9.43 -7.96
CA GLN A 111 21.88 9.64 -6.84
C GLN A 111 21.02 10.91 -7.02
N GLN A 112 21.60 11.98 -7.56
CA GLN A 112 20.88 13.23 -7.81
C GLN A 112 19.81 13.06 -8.89
N GLU A 113 20.13 12.37 -9.99
CA GLU A 113 19.17 12.07 -11.05
C GLU A 113 18.02 11.20 -10.57
N LYS A 114 18.31 10.20 -9.72
CA LYS A 114 17.29 9.36 -9.09
C LYS A 114 16.34 10.21 -8.24
N ARG A 115 16.87 11.06 -7.35
CA ARG A 115 16.06 11.96 -6.52
C ARG A 115 15.20 12.91 -7.37
N TYR A 116 15.79 13.50 -8.39
CA TYR A 116 15.07 14.40 -9.28
C TYR A 116 13.91 13.67 -9.96
N TYR A 117 14.18 12.54 -10.58
CA TYR A 117 13.14 11.74 -11.26
C TYR A 117 12.02 11.33 -10.30
N LEU A 118 12.37 10.76 -9.15
CA LEU A 118 11.41 10.31 -8.15
C LEU A 118 10.54 11.45 -7.62
N ASN A 119 11.11 12.63 -7.37
CA ASN A 119 10.35 13.79 -6.94
C ASN A 119 9.37 14.28 -8.02
N GLN A 120 9.73 14.20 -9.29
CA GLN A 120 8.85 14.59 -10.40
C GLN A 120 7.69 13.61 -10.63
N HIS A 121 7.90 12.33 -10.34
CA HIS A 121 6.92 11.26 -10.61
C HIS A 121 6.23 10.75 -9.34
N ASN A 122 6.52 11.34 -8.18
CA ASN A 122 5.87 10.96 -6.94
C ASN A 122 4.39 11.35 -6.96
N CYS A 123 3.53 10.36 -6.80
CA CYS A 123 2.09 10.55 -6.79
C CYS A 123 1.60 10.93 -5.40
N HIS A 124 0.61 11.81 -5.36
CA HIS A 124 -0.15 12.12 -4.17
C HIS A 124 -1.43 11.31 -4.16
N VAL A 125 -1.54 10.40 -3.22
CA VAL A 125 -2.71 9.53 -3.04
C VAL A 125 -3.67 10.19 -2.07
N SER A 126 -4.95 10.25 -2.44
CA SER A 126 -5.97 10.82 -1.58
C SER A 126 -6.52 9.80 -0.58
N ILE A 127 -6.80 10.26 0.63
CA ILE A 127 -7.45 9.43 1.63
C ILE A 127 -8.88 9.06 1.21
N ASN A 128 -9.27 7.83 1.48
CA ASN A 128 -10.64 7.36 1.25
C ASN A 128 -11.64 8.14 2.11
N GLN A 129 -12.74 8.58 1.51
CA GLN A 129 -13.79 9.34 2.17
C GLN A 129 -14.36 8.63 3.42
N SER A 130 -14.46 7.29 3.38
CA SER A 130 -14.91 6.51 4.53
C SER A 130 -13.94 6.60 5.71
N VAL A 131 -12.63 6.71 5.47
CA VAL A 131 -11.63 6.92 6.52
C VAL A 131 -11.78 8.31 7.14
N ILE A 132 -12.01 9.35 6.31
CA ILE A 132 -12.27 10.71 6.80
C ILE A 132 -13.46 10.73 7.75
N LEU A 133 -14.57 10.11 7.34
CA LEU A 133 -15.78 10.05 8.16
C LEU A 133 -15.56 9.32 9.49
N THR A 134 -14.86 8.18 9.43
CA THR A 134 -14.54 7.38 10.62
C THR A 134 -13.62 8.14 11.58
N LEU A 135 -12.56 8.76 11.06
CA LEU A 135 -11.62 9.53 11.89
C LEU A 135 -12.27 10.75 12.54
N LYS A 136 -13.17 11.43 11.85
CA LYS A 136 -13.91 12.57 12.43
C LYS A 136 -14.81 12.17 13.61
N GLN A 137 -15.25 10.92 13.65
CA GLN A 137 -16.14 10.40 14.70
C GLN A 137 -15.40 9.65 15.81
N ALA A 138 -14.12 9.33 15.60
CA ALA A 138 -13.33 8.55 16.53
C ALA A 138 -13.14 9.28 17.88
N ASP A 139 -13.26 8.55 18.97
CA ASP A 139 -12.92 8.99 20.32
C ASP A 139 -11.46 8.67 20.67
N ILE A 140 -10.91 7.62 20.05
CA ILE A 140 -9.52 7.17 20.24
C ILE A 140 -8.94 6.85 18.85
N ILE A 141 -7.72 7.30 18.61
CA ILE A 141 -6.95 6.97 17.40
C ILE A 141 -5.68 6.25 17.82
N ILE A 142 -5.54 4.98 17.41
CA ILE A 142 -4.40 4.16 17.77
C ILE A 142 -3.53 3.94 16.54
N TYR A 143 -2.27 4.35 16.61
CA TYR A 143 -1.25 4.01 15.64
C TYR A 143 -0.71 2.62 15.96
N SER A 144 -1.03 1.65 15.13
CA SER A 144 -0.62 0.26 15.38
C SER A 144 0.85 0.03 15.04
N ALA A 145 1.38 -1.08 15.55
CA ALA A 145 2.69 -1.58 15.11
C ALA A 145 2.63 -2.03 13.64
N GLY A 146 3.75 -1.87 12.93
CA GLY A 146 3.93 -2.28 11.53
C GLY A 146 5.29 -1.86 11.02
N THR A 147 5.68 -2.40 9.87
CA THR A 147 6.91 -1.97 9.19
C THR A 147 6.76 -0.54 8.70
N GLN A 148 7.66 0.33 9.19
CA GLN A 148 7.50 1.77 9.06
C GLN A 148 7.39 2.23 7.59
N HIS A 149 8.32 1.81 6.75
CA HIS A 149 8.42 2.31 5.38
C HIS A 149 7.53 1.58 4.37
N SER A 150 7.14 0.34 4.64
CA SER A 150 6.30 -0.44 3.73
C SER A 150 4.82 -0.45 4.10
N SER A 151 4.49 -0.40 5.39
CA SER A 151 3.11 -0.53 5.86
C SER A 151 2.53 0.77 6.39
N LEU A 152 3.29 1.53 7.21
CA LEU A 152 2.75 2.71 7.90
C LEU A 152 2.87 3.99 7.09
N TYR A 153 4.05 4.32 6.59
CA TYR A 153 4.28 5.55 5.84
C TYR A 153 3.43 5.69 4.58
N PRO A 154 3.21 4.65 3.75
CA PRO A 154 2.32 4.77 2.61
C PRO A 154 0.92 5.24 2.98
N SER A 155 0.42 4.84 4.16
CA SER A 155 -0.85 5.34 4.68
C SER A 155 -0.74 6.77 5.20
N TYR A 156 0.32 7.09 5.94
CA TYR A 156 0.47 8.41 6.59
C TYR A 156 0.70 9.56 5.61
N ILE A 157 1.35 9.30 4.48
CA ILE A 157 1.57 10.30 3.42
C ILE A 157 0.33 10.54 2.55
N SER A 158 -0.76 9.81 2.77
CA SER A 158 -2.01 10.05 2.04
C SER A 158 -2.55 11.44 2.33
N THR A 159 -2.85 12.17 1.25
CA THR A 159 -3.33 13.57 1.32
C THR A 159 -4.65 13.63 2.08
N GLY A 160 -4.71 14.47 3.08
CA GLY A 160 -5.88 14.68 3.93
C GLY A 160 -5.92 13.84 5.21
N LEU A 161 -5.03 12.83 5.39
CA LEU A 161 -5.02 12.02 6.60
C LEU A 161 -4.61 12.83 7.84
N SER A 162 -3.44 13.43 7.81
CA SER A 162 -2.89 14.21 8.93
C SER A 162 -3.80 15.39 9.29
N GLU A 163 -4.35 16.07 8.30
CA GLU A 163 -5.30 17.15 8.51
C GLU A 163 -6.60 16.65 9.18
N THR A 164 -7.13 15.53 8.72
CA THR A 164 -8.35 14.92 9.28
C THR A 164 -8.14 14.55 10.76
N ILE A 165 -6.99 13.94 11.09
CA ILE A 165 -6.63 13.59 12.47
C ILE A 165 -6.46 14.86 13.31
N ALA A 166 -5.70 15.85 12.83
CA ALA A 166 -5.46 17.09 13.56
C ALA A 166 -6.73 17.91 13.83
N ASN A 167 -7.74 17.79 12.99
CA ASN A 167 -9.02 18.46 13.13
C ASN A 167 -9.99 17.73 14.08
N ASN A 168 -9.74 16.46 14.42
CA ASN A 168 -10.52 15.78 15.44
C ASN A 168 -10.01 16.16 16.84
N LYS A 169 -10.61 17.20 17.44
CA LYS A 169 -10.25 17.69 18.79
C LYS A 169 -10.78 16.79 19.93
N LYS A 170 -11.62 15.82 19.60
CA LYS A 170 -12.23 14.90 20.55
C LYS A 170 -11.37 13.67 20.80
N ALA A 171 -10.67 13.19 19.78
CA ALA A 171 -9.86 11.97 19.86
C ALA A 171 -8.60 12.16 20.73
N ILE A 172 -8.29 11.09 21.46
CA ILE A 172 -7.07 10.91 22.25
C ILE A 172 -6.09 10.04 21.46
#